data_3f9b079a5d964b5417cbc90565e0ddbc
#
_entry.id   3f9b079a5d964b5417cbc90565e0ddbc
#
_cell.length_a   1.000
_cell.length_b   1.000
_cell.length_c   1.000
_cell.angle_alpha   90.00
_cell.angle_beta   90.00
_cell.angle_gamma   90.00
#
_symmetry.space_group_name_H-M   'P 1'
#
loop_
_entity.id
_entity.type
_entity.pdbx_description
1 polymer ?
#
loop_
_entity_poly.entity_id
_entity_poly.type
_entity_poly.pdbx_seq_one_letter_code
_entity_poly.pdbx_strand_id
1 'polypeptide(L)'
;FYAAFQDKPTWAELVPPNLSMLVNVVETIEKVSNKLVHVSLMQGYKVYGAHLGPFKTPARESDPGHMPPEFNIDQQNFLESKQKDKSWSWSAIRPSVVCGFSIGSPMNLAMVIAIYASITKELNLPLRFPGKLGAYNNLLEMTDALLLAKATVWAATSENCRNQAFNINNGDLFRWEELWPKIAKHFNLEVAP
;
A
#
# COMPACT_ATOMS: atom_id res chain seq x y z
N PHE A 1 -6.20 17.15 -3.39
CA PHE A 1 -6.02 15.86 -2.70
C PHE A 1 -7.33 15.10 -2.67
N TYR A 2 -7.29 13.83 -3.06
CA TYR A 2 -8.44 12.95 -3.10
C TYR A 2 -8.08 11.64 -2.42
N ALA A 3 -8.77 11.29 -1.35
CA ALA A 3 -8.56 10.08 -0.59
C ALA A 3 -9.92 9.41 -0.36
N ALA A 4 -10.37 8.63 -1.32
CA ALA A 4 -11.61 7.90 -1.23
C ALA A 4 -11.42 6.43 -1.66
N PHE A 5 -12.05 5.54 -0.92
CA PHE A 5 -12.12 4.12 -1.20
C PHE A 5 -13.50 3.61 -0.78
N GLN A 6 -14.12 2.82 -1.62
CA GLN A 6 -15.36 2.14 -1.29
C GLN A 6 -15.09 0.64 -1.19
N ASP A 7 -15.24 0.11 0.03
CA ASP A 7 -15.12 -1.32 0.27
C ASP A 7 -16.32 -2.10 -0.28
N LYS A 8 -16.08 -3.33 -0.73
CA LYS A 8 -17.09 -4.24 -1.26
C LYS A 8 -16.75 -5.68 -0.88
N PRO A 9 -17.75 -6.58 -0.81
CA PRO A 9 -17.53 -7.97 -0.41
C PRO A 9 -16.62 -8.76 -1.33
N THR A 10 -16.59 -8.45 -2.63
CA THR A 10 -15.77 -9.17 -3.62
C THR A 10 -14.83 -8.25 -4.38
N TRP A 11 -13.72 -8.81 -4.87
CA TRP A 11 -12.75 -8.07 -5.69
C TRP A 11 -13.37 -7.48 -6.96
N ALA A 12 -14.30 -8.18 -7.58
CA ALA A 12 -15.00 -7.70 -8.78
C ALA A 12 -15.88 -6.48 -8.48
N GLU A 13 -16.58 -6.47 -7.34
CA GLU A 13 -17.43 -5.35 -6.94
C GLU A 13 -16.63 -4.12 -6.50
N LEU A 14 -15.35 -4.29 -6.12
CA LEU A 14 -14.48 -3.17 -5.79
C LEU A 14 -14.14 -2.31 -7.02
N VAL A 15 -14.06 -2.91 -8.21
CA VAL A 15 -13.58 -2.22 -9.41
C VAL A 15 -14.47 -1.04 -9.82
N PRO A 16 -15.80 -1.20 -10.07
CA PRO A 16 -16.60 -0.11 -10.62
C PRO A 16 -16.60 1.17 -9.77
N PRO A 17 -16.87 1.13 -8.45
CA PRO A 17 -16.93 2.36 -7.65
C PRO A 17 -15.57 3.05 -7.51
N ASN A 18 -14.50 2.25 -7.29
CA ASN A 18 -13.16 2.82 -7.05
C ASN A 18 -12.55 3.37 -8.35
N LEU A 19 -12.80 2.75 -9.50
CA LEU A 19 -12.42 3.30 -10.80
C LEU A 19 -13.22 4.56 -11.11
N SER A 20 -14.54 4.55 -10.94
CA SER A 20 -15.41 5.71 -11.23
C SER A 20 -15.03 6.94 -10.41
N MET A 21 -14.63 6.77 -9.16
CA MET A 21 -14.16 7.89 -8.33
C MET A 21 -12.93 8.57 -8.94
N LEU A 22 -11.93 7.80 -9.38
CA LEU A 22 -10.74 8.37 -10.03
C LEU A 22 -11.11 9.04 -11.36
N VAL A 23 -11.90 8.38 -12.21
CA VAL A 23 -12.36 8.91 -13.50
C VAL A 23 -13.06 10.26 -13.31
N ASN A 24 -14.02 10.32 -12.38
CA ASN A 24 -14.79 11.53 -12.11
C ASN A 24 -13.87 12.69 -11.64
N VAL A 25 -12.90 12.42 -10.77
CA VAL A 25 -11.97 13.44 -10.29
C VAL A 25 -11.08 13.95 -11.43
N VAL A 26 -10.43 13.06 -12.17
CA VAL A 26 -9.51 13.45 -13.25
C VAL A 26 -10.25 14.20 -14.36
N GLU A 27 -11.38 13.69 -14.83
CA GLU A 27 -12.16 14.32 -15.90
C GLU A 27 -12.76 15.66 -15.48
N THR A 28 -13.16 15.81 -14.22
CA THR A 28 -13.66 17.08 -13.71
C THR A 28 -12.54 18.11 -13.65
N ILE A 29 -11.37 17.74 -13.11
CA ILE A 29 -10.24 18.65 -13.00
C ILE A 29 -9.76 19.08 -14.40
N GLU A 30 -9.68 18.18 -15.37
CA GLU A 30 -9.34 18.53 -16.76
C GLU A 30 -10.30 19.56 -17.38
N LYS A 31 -11.59 19.48 -17.03
CA LYS A 31 -12.59 20.43 -17.57
C LYS A 31 -12.53 21.81 -16.94
N VAL A 32 -12.19 21.89 -15.65
CA VAL A 32 -12.30 23.14 -14.88
C VAL A 32 -10.96 23.80 -14.60
N SER A 33 -9.84 23.14 -14.89
CA SER A 33 -8.50 23.64 -14.58
C SER A 33 -7.51 23.34 -15.72
N ASN A 34 -6.85 24.39 -16.19
CA ASN A 34 -5.71 24.28 -17.11
C ASN A 34 -4.36 24.14 -16.38
N LYS A 35 -4.39 23.96 -15.06
CA LYS A 35 -3.19 23.88 -14.20
C LYS A 35 -2.88 22.44 -13.73
N LEU A 36 -3.55 21.43 -14.27
CA LEU A 36 -3.22 20.04 -13.97
C LEU A 36 -1.86 19.72 -14.59
N VAL A 37 -0.88 19.38 -13.74
CA VAL A 37 0.49 19.03 -14.16
C VAL A 37 0.83 17.58 -13.87
N HIS A 38 0.22 16.98 -12.84
CA HIS A 38 0.51 15.62 -12.43
C HIS A 38 -0.66 14.96 -11.69
N VAL A 39 -0.83 13.64 -11.89
CA VAL A 39 -1.75 12.80 -11.14
C VAL A 39 -0.94 11.72 -10.44
N SER A 40 -0.86 11.74 -9.11
CA SER A 40 -0.22 10.69 -8.33
C SER A 40 -1.27 9.66 -7.87
N LEU A 41 -1.09 8.41 -8.28
CA LEU A 41 -1.96 7.29 -7.93
C LEU A 41 -1.30 6.46 -6.83
N MET A 42 -1.95 6.34 -5.67
CA MET A 42 -1.51 5.45 -4.61
C MET A 42 -2.03 4.04 -4.89
N GLN A 43 -1.13 3.10 -5.04
CA GLN A 43 -1.40 1.68 -5.23
C GLN A 43 -0.84 0.86 -4.04
N GLY A 44 -0.31 -0.31 -4.32
CA GLY A 44 0.37 -1.21 -3.40
C GLY A 44 0.65 -2.55 -4.05
N TYR A 45 1.23 -3.48 -3.33
CA TYR A 45 1.61 -4.79 -3.87
C TYR A 45 0.44 -5.71 -4.25
N LYS A 46 -0.80 -5.28 -4.03
CA LYS A 46 -1.99 -5.96 -4.58
C LYS A 46 -1.94 -6.04 -6.11
N VAL A 47 -1.32 -5.07 -6.78
CA VAL A 47 -1.10 -5.12 -8.24
C VAL A 47 -0.32 -6.35 -8.69
N TYR A 48 0.50 -6.93 -7.82
CA TYR A 48 1.25 -8.16 -8.05
C TYR A 48 0.55 -9.44 -7.54
N GLY A 49 -0.63 -9.31 -6.96
CA GLY A 49 -1.38 -10.43 -6.37
C GLY A 49 -1.02 -10.74 -4.91
N ALA A 50 -0.29 -9.88 -4.20
CA ALA A 50 0.14 -10.10 -2.82
C ALA A 50 -0.99 -10.43 -1.83
N HIS A 51 -2.22 -10.02 -2.11
CA HIS A 51 -3.41 -10.30 -1.30
C HIS A 51 -3.99 -11.72 -1.51
N LEU A 52 -3.53 -12.43 -2.53
CA LEU A 52 -4.02 -13.77 -2.89
C LEU A 52 -3.05 -14.88 -2.46
N GLY A 53 -1.80 -14.54 -2.17
CA GLY A 53 -0.78 -15.50 -1.75
C GLY A 53 0.60 -15.20 -2.33
N PRO A 54 1.46 -16.22 -2.48
CA PRO A 54 2.78 -16.05 -3.07
C PRO A 54 2.71 -15.45 -4.48
N PHE A 55 3.58 -14.49 -4.76
CA PHE A 55 3.71 -13.85 -6.06
C PHE A 55 5.18 -13.79 -6.48
N LYS A 56 5.46 -13.41 -7.72
CA LYS A 56 6.82 -13.30 -8.24
C LYS A 56 7.69 -12.39 -7.38
N THR A 57 8.83 -12.88 -6.92
CA THR A 57 9.80 -12.16 -6.10
C THR A 57 11.19 -12.24 -6.73
N PRO A 58 11.92 -11.13 -6.90
CA PRO A 58 11.48 -9.75 -6.65
C PRO A 58 10.42 -9.27 -7.64
N ALA A 59 9.44 -8.53 -7.14
CA ALA A 59 8.47 -7.84 -7.99
C ALA A 59 9.12 -6.59 -8.61
N ARG A 60 8.88 -6.38 -9.89
CA ARG A 60 9.38 -5.22 -10.63
C ARG A 60 8.23 -4.39 -11.16
N GLU A 61 8.43 -3.10 -11.27
CA GLU A 61 7.41 -2.17 -11.79
C GLU A 61 6.99 -2.51 -13.23
N SER A 62 7.90 -3.12 -14.00
CA SER A 62 7.64 -3.62 -15.36
C SER A 62 6.91 -4.96 -15.41
N ASP A 63 6.71 -5.63 -14.27
CA ASP A 63 5.95 -6.87 -14.25
C ASP A 63 4.49 -6.58 -14.63
N PRO A 64 3.84 -7.46 -15.39
CA PRO A 64 2.43 -7.33 -15.67
C PRO A 64 1.64 -7.37 -14.37
N GLY A 65 0.57 -6.60 -14.30
CA GLY A 65 -0.36 -6.66 -13.18
C GLY A 65 -0.95 -8.06 -13.02
N HIS A 66 -1.41 -8.37 -11.81
CA HIS A 66 -2.12 -9.62 -11.55
C HIS A 66 -3.41 -9.69 -12.37
N MET A 67 -3.89 -10.91 -12.65
CA MET A 67 -5.11 -11.08 -13.44
C MET A 67 -6.32 -10.37 -12.79
N PRO A 68 -7.25 -9.83 -13.58
CA PRO A 68 -8.47 -9.18 -13.08
C PRO A 68 -9.32 -10.16 -12.22
N PRO A 69 -10.15 -9.61 -11.31
CA PRO A 69 -10.39 -8.17 -11.10
C PRO A 69 -9.43 -7.55 -10.08
N GLU A 70 -8.80 -6.42 -10.44
CA GLU A 70 -7.93 -5.65 -9.53
C GLU A 70 -8.01 -4.14 -9.87
N PHE A 71 -8.70 -3.34 -9.06
CA PHE A 71 -9.06 -1.97 -9.39
C PHE A 71 -7.85 -1.01 -9.53
N ASN A 72 -6.71 -1.27 -8.87
CA ASN A 72 -5.52 -0.43 -9.03
C ASN A 72 -4.94 -0.55 -10.44
N ILE A 73 -5.04 -1.73 -11.06
CA ILE A 73 -4.62 -1.94 -12.45
C ILE A 73 -5.55 -1.18 -13.39
N ASP A 74 -6.86 -1.28 -13.17
CA ASP A 74 -7.84 -0.57 -14.00
C ASP A 74 -7.70 0.96 -13.87
N GLN A 75 -7.40 1.45 -12.67
CA GLN A 75 -7.09 2.87 -12.43
C GLN A 75 -5.83 3.31 -13.17
N GLN A 76 -4.77 2.51 -13.16
CA GLN A 76 -3.55 2.82 -13.91
C GLN A 76 -3.80 2.81 -15.41
N ASN A 77 -4.45 1.79 -15.94
CA ASN A 77 -4.82 1.68 -17.36
C ASN A 77 -5.64 2.90 -17.82
N PHE A 78 -6.57 3.37 -16.97
CA PHE A 78 -7.31 4.59 -17.22
C PHE A 78 -6.37 5.81 -17.35
N LEU A 79 -5.45 6.01 -16.41
CA LEU A 79 -4.50 7.13 -16.46
C LEU A 79 -3.58 7.03 -17.67
N GLU A 80 -3.06 5.86 -18.00
CA GLU A 80 -2.21 5.62 -19.18
C GLU A 80 -2.95 5.97 -20.47
N SER A 81 -4.21 5.60 -20.57
CA SER A 81 -5.03 5.91 -21.74
C SER A 81 -5.41 7.39 -21.79
N LYS A 82 -5.81 7.97 -20.66
CA LYS A 82 -6.29 9.33 -20.56
C LYS A 82 -5.20 10.38 -20.77
N GLN A 83 -3.97 10.05 -20.34
CA GLN A 83 -2.82 10.94 -20.41
C GLN A 83 -2.27 11.12 -21.85
N LYS A 84 -2.59 10.22 -22.78
CA LYS A 84 -2.11 10.32 -24.16
C LYS A 84 -2.43 11.70 -24.74
N ASP A 85 -1.42 12.33 -25.33
CA ASP A 85 -1.49 13.67 -25.93
C ASP A 85 -1.86 14.80 -24.95
N LYS A 86 -1.65 14.57 -23.63
CA LYS A 86 -1.86 15.59 -22.59
C LYS A 86 -0.53 16.11 -22.05
N SER A 87 -0.56 17.35 -21.54
CA SER A 87 0.59 18.02 -20.92
C SER A 87 0.89 17.52 -19.49
N TRP A 88 -0.10 17.02 -18.78
CA TRP A 88 0.10 16.46 -17.44
C TRP A 88 0.70 15.04 -17.50
N SER A 89 1.30 14.61 -16.42
CA SER A 89 1.85 13.27 -16.26
C SER A 89 1.20 12.52 -15.10
N TRP A 90 1.48 11.22 -14.97
CA TRP A 90 1.05 10.44 -13.81
C TRP A 90 2.22 9.69 -13.18
N SER A 91 2.07 9.28 -11.93
CA SER A 91 2.89 8.26 -11.31
C SER A 91 2.04 7.32 -10.45
N ALA A 92 2.39 6.03 -10.44
CA ALA A 92 1.77 5.04 -9.58
C ALA A 92 2.75 4.63 -8.48
N ILE A 93 2.42 4.92 -7.23
CA ILE A 93 3.26 4.65 -6.05
C ILE A 93 2.78 3.36 -5.39
N ARG A 94 3.67 2.39 -5.30
CA ARG A 94 3.37 1.02 -4.83
C ARG A 94 4.13 0.72 -3.54
N PRO A 95 3.63 1.15 -2.38
CA PRO A 95 4.22 0.77 -1.08
C PRO A 95 3.94 -0.70 -0.75
N SER A 96 4.79 -1.27 0.10
CA SER A 96 4.49 -2.45 0.90
C SER A 96 3.55 -2.08 2.07
N VAL A 97 3.58 -2.83 3.17
CA VAL A 97 2.80 -2.49 4.36
C VAL A 97 3.24 -1.14 4.91
N VAL A 98 2.35 -0.17 4.91
CA VAL A 98 2.67 1.19 5.37
C VAL A 98 2.61 1.24 6.90
N CYS A 99 3.69 1.72 7.50
CA CYS A 99 3.81 1.95 8.94
C CYS A 99 4.17 3.41 9.22
N GLY A 100 3.55 3.98 10.24
CA GLY A 100 3.80 5.34 10.67
C GLY A 100 2.85 5.76 11.79
N PHE A 101 3.07 6.96 12.31
CA PHE A 101 2.16 7.53 13.31
C PHE A 101 0.86 7.99 12.63
N SER A 102 -0.28 7.52 13.14
CA SER A 102 -1.60 7.97 12.67
C SER A 102 -2.63 7.82 13.78
N ILE A 103 -3.39 8.87 14.03
CA ILE A 103 -4.50 8.84 14.99
C ILE A 103 -5.77 8.38 14.23
N GLY A 104 -6.45 7.38 14.79
CA GLY A 104 -7.75 6.91 14.27
C GLY A 104 -7.69 6.10 12.98
N SER A 105 -6.51 5.65 12.55
CA SER A 105 -6.39 4.76 11.38
C SER A 105 -6.50 3.29 11.79
N PRO A 106 -7.57 2.58 11.42
CA PRO A 106 -7.75 1.17 11.77
C PRO A 106 -6.82 0.24 11.00
N MET A 107 -6.20 0.71 9.91
CA MET A 107 -5.30 -0.10 9.06
C MET A 107 -3.81 0.12 9.38
N ASN A 108 -3.48 0.80 10.47
CA ASN A 108 -2.10 1.00 10.90
C ASN A 108 -1.61 -0.25 11.64
N LEU A 109 -0.80 -1.07 10.99
CA LEU A 109 -0.31 -2.35 11.55
C LEU A 109 0.49 -2.14 12.84
N ALA A 110 1.31 -1.09 12.94
CA ALA A 110 2.07 -0.81 14.16
C ALA A 110 1.13 -0.52 15.35
N MET A 111 0.06 0.24 15.12
CA MET A 111 -0.95 0.52 16.14
C MET A 111 -1.71 -0.75 16.55
N VAL A 112 -2.10 -1.59 15.58
CA VAL A 112 -2.77 -2.88 15.84
C VAL A 112 -1.90 -3.79 16.71
N ILE A 113 -0.61 -3.90 16.39
CA ILE A 113 0.34 -4.68 17.19
C ILE A 113 0.49 -4.10 18.60
N ALA A 114 0.61 -2.79 18.73
CA ALA A 114 0.74 -2.12 20.03
C ALA A 114 -0.50 -2.35 20.91
N ILE A 115 -1.70 -2.21 20.37
CA ILE A 115 -2.96 -2.47 21.09
C ILE A 115 -3.03 -3.96 21.48
N TYR A 116 -2.76 -4.87 20.56
CA TYR A 116 -2.77 -6.31 20.82
C TYR A 116 -1.80 -6.69 21.94
N ALA A 117 -0.56 -6.20 21.88
CA ALA A 117 0.45 -6.46 22.92
C ALA A 117 0.03 -5.86 24.28
N SER A 118 -0.55 -4.66 24.29
CA SER A 118 -1.02 -4.00 25.52
C SER A 118 -2.18 -4.77 26.18
N ILE A 119 -3.15 -5.23 25.39
CA ILE A 119 -4.26 -6.07 25.89
C ILE A 119 -3.72 -7.41 26.41
N THR A 120 -2.83 -8.05 25.66
CA THR A 120 -2.20 -9.33 26.05
C THR A 120 -1.47 -9.19 27.40
N LYS A 121 -0.78 -8.04 27.60
CA LYS A 121 -0.10 -7.73 28.86
C LYS A 121 -1.08 -7.57 30.02
N GLU A 122 -2.17 -6.82 29.83
CA GLU A 122 -3.19 -6.61 30.86
C GLU A 122 -3.86 -7.91 31.29
N LEU A 123 -4.01 -8.83 30.34
CA LEU A 123 -4.56 -10.17 30.60
C LEU A 123 -3.54 -11.16 31.20
N ASN A 124 -2.28 -10.75 31.43
CA ASN A 124 -1.19 -11.60 31.91
C ASN A 124 -0.98 -12.85 31.02
N LEU A 125 -1.09 -12.70 29.70
CA LEU A 125 -0.89 -13.78 28.74
C LEU A 125 0.44 -13.60 27.99
N PRO A 126 1.07 -14.68 27.52
CA PRO A 126 2.22 -14.59 26.63
C PRO A 126 1.79 -14.08 25.25
N LEU A 127 2.65 -13.30 24.59
CA LEU A 127 2.36 -12.69 23.28
C LEU A 127 2.45 -13.74 22.17
N ARG A 128 1.32 -14.19 21.69
CA ARG A 128 1.21 -15.13 20.56
C ARG A 128 1.22 -14.38 19.22
N PHE A 129 1.95 -14.91 18.23
CA PHE A 129 1.83 -14.39 16.87
C PHE A 129 0.42 -14.68 16.29
N PRO A 130 -0.34 -13.67 15.86
CA PRO A 130 -1.74 -13.88 15.49
C PRO A 130 -1.94 -14.43 14.06
N GLY A 131 -0.86 -14.66 13.31
CA GLY A 131 -0.88 -15.13 11.93
C GLY A 131 -0.63 -16.62 11.79
N LYS A 132 -0.63 -17.09 10.53
CA LYS A 132 -0.27 -18.47 10.18
C LYS A 132 1.25 -18.65 10.21
N LEU A 133 1.71 -19.91 10.39
CA LEU A 133 3.14 -20.25 10.39
C LEU A 133 3.87 -19.77 9.12
N GLY A 134 3.26 -19.91 7.95
CA GLY A 134 3.84 -19.39 6.70
C GLY A 134 4.05 -17.87 6.71
N ALA A 135 3.16 -17.10 7.33
CA ALA A 135 3.36 -15.67 7.50
C ALA A 135 4.46 -15.33 8.51
N TYR A 136 4.63 -16.16 9.52
CA TYR A 136 5.66 -15.98 10.56
C TYR A 136 7.08 -16.11 9.99
N ASN A 137 7.28 -17.06 9.07
CA ASN A 137 8.60 -17.43 8.55
C ASN A 137 8.95 -16.78 7.20
N ASN A 138 7.98 -16.15 6.52
CA ASN A 138 8.23 -15.51 5.25
C ASN A 138 8.91 -14.14 5.41
N LEU A 139 9.73 -13.78 4.42
CA LEU A 139 10.27 -12.44 4.31
C LEU A 139 9.16 -11.42 4.06
N LEU A 140 9.26 -10.32 4.77
CA LEU A 140 8.37 -9.17 4.66
C LEU A 140 9.21 -7.89 4.59
N GLU A 141 8.65 -6.88 3.97
CA GLU A 141 9.17 -5.52 3.97
C GLU A 141 8.08 -4.54 4.38
N MET A 142 8.49 -3.36 4.81
CA MET A 142 7.57 -2.28 5.21
C MET A 142 7.95 -0.98 4.54
N THR A 143 7.00 -0.07 4.50
CA THR A 143 7.19 1.29 4.00
C THR A 143 6.89 2.29 5.10
N ASP A 144 7.88 3.10 5.48
CA ASP A 144 7.66 4.23 6.37
C ASP A 144 6.78 5.29 5.71
N ALA A 145 5.78 5.78 6.43
CA ALA A 145 4.82 6.74 5.90
C ALA A 145 5.47 8.06 5.47
N LEU A 146 6.53 8.51 6.15
CA LEU A 146 7.26 9.72 5.77
C LEU A 146 8.10 9.50 4.51
N LEU A 147 8.74 8.32 4.39
CA LEU A 147 9.43 7.92 3.17
C LEU A 147 8.47 7.88 1.99
N LEU A 148 7.30 7.27 2.19
CA LEU A 148 6.25 7.19 1.17
C LEU A 148 5.80 8.58 0.71
N ALA A 149 5.56 9.51 1.65
CA ALA A 149 5.20 10.88 1.34
C ALA A 149 6.29 11.60 0.54
N LYS A 150 7.55 11.47 0.94
CA LYS A 150 8.70 12.04 0.22
C LYS A 150 8.82 11.46 -1.20
N ALA A 151 8.69 10.15 -1.35
CA ALA A 151 8.72 9.47 -2.64
C ALA A 151 7.57 9.92 -3.56
N THR A 152 6.38 10.12 -3.00
CA THR A 152 5.21 10.63 -3.75
C THR A 152 5.47 12.04 -4.28
N VAL A 153 6.02 12.93 -3.46
CA VAL A 153 6.40 14.29 -3.89
C VAL A 153 7.51 14.26 -4.93
N TRP A 154 8.55 13.45 -4.70
CA TRP A 154 9.65 13.28 -5.66
C TRP A 154 9.14 12.80 -7.02
N ALA A 155 8.29 11.77 -7.04
CA ALA A 155 7.73 11.25 -8.30
C ALA A 155 6.84 12.27 -9.02
N ALA A 156 6.14 13.13 -8.27
CA ALA A 156 5.29 14.16 -8.84
C ALA A 156 6.05 15.38 -9.40
N THR A 157 7.29 15.62 -8.93
CA THR A 157 8.07 16.83 -9.27
C THR A 157 9.28 16.56 -10.15
N SER A 158 9.65 15.29 -10.35
CA SER A 158 10.82 14.90 -11.16
C SER A 158 10.42 14.51 -12.57
N GLU A 159 11.00 15.16 -13.57
CA GLU A 159 10.74 14.87 -14.98
C GLU A 159 10.99 13.40 -15.36
N ASN A 160 12.02 12.79 -14.79
CA ASN A 160 12.37 11.39 -15.02
C ASN A 160 11.37 10.37 -14.45
N CYS A 161 10.40 10.84 -13.65
CA CYS A 161 9.38 9.99 -13.02
C CYS A 161 8.03 10.01 -13.77
N ARG A 162 7.95 10.74 -14.86
CA ARG A 162 6.70 10.90 -15.62
C ARG A 162 6.23 9.56 -16.20
N ASN A 163 4.95 9.28 -16.02
CA ASN A 163 4.24 8.14 -16.59
C ASN A 163 4.88 6.78 -16.22
N GLN A 164 5.24 6.63 -14.95
CA GLN A 164 5.90 5.44 -14.42
C GLN A 164 5.30 5.01 -13.08
N ALA A 165 5.51 3.72 -12.76
CA ALA A 165 5.23 3.16 -11.45
C ALA A 165 6.52 3.00 -10.64
N PHE A 166 6.40 3.03 -9.30
CA PHE A 166 7.54 2.91 -8.38
C PHE A 166 7.17 2.04 -7.17
N ASN A 167 7.93 0.99 -6.94
CA ASN A 167 7.90 0.26 -5.67
C ASN A 167 8.62 1.08 -4.61
N ILE A 168 7.97 1.30 -3.47
CA ILE A 168 8.53 2.10 -2.37
C ILE A 168 8.52 1.27 -1.10
N ASN A 169 9.69 1.02 -0.55
CA ASN A 169 9.88 0.34 0.72
C ASN A 169 11.13 0.89 1.45
N ASN A 170 11.32 0.49 2.71
CA ASN A 170 12.47 0.95 3.50
C ASN A 170 13.81 0.34 3.06
N GLY A 171 13.79 -0.71 2.23
CA GLY A 171 14.98 -1.47 1.85
C GLY A 171 15.37 -2.57 2.85
N ASP A 172 14.69 -2.67 3.98
CA ASP A 172 14.91 -3.69 5.00
C ASP A 172 13.97 -4.87 4.83
N LEU A 173 14.52 -6.08 4.85
CA LEU A 173 13.76 -7.32 4.86
C LEU A 173 13.83 -7.96 6.24
N PHE A 174 12.72 -8.48 6.74
CA PHE A 174 12.66 -9.17 8.01
C PHE A 174 11.66 -10.34 7.98
N ARG A 175 11.72 -11.20 9.01
CA ARG A 175 10.71 -12.21 9.31
C ARG A 175 10.05 -11.90 10.64
N TRP A 176 8.80 -12.27 10.78
CA TRP A 176 8.13 -12.12 12.07
C TRP A 176 8.79 -12.98 13.15
N GLU A 177 9.36 -14.13 12.82
CA GLU A 177 10.12 -14.97 13.75
C GLU A 177 11.30 -14.24 14.41
N GLU A 178 11.87 -13.25 13.72
CA GLU A 178 12.98 -12.43 14.24
C GLU A 178 12.48 -11.15 14.94
N LEU A 179 11.40 -10.58 14.45
CA LEU A 179 10.87 -9.31 14.94
C LEU A 179 9.92 -9.50 16.14
N TRP A 180 9.13 -10.58 16.15
CA TRP A 180 8.11 -10.81 17.17
C TRP A 180 8.68 -10.92 18.59
N PRO A 181 9.80 -11.63 18.84
CA PRO A 181 10.46 -11.62 20.15
C PRO A 181 10.93 -10.23 20.59
N LYS A 182 11.37 -9.38 19.67
CA LYS A 182 11.78 -8.01 19.97
C LYS A 182 10.58 -7.15 20.39
N ILE A 183 9.44 -7.33 19.72
CA ILE A 183 8.18 -6.68 20.09
C ILE A 183 7.75 -7.15 21.48
N ALA A 184 7.71 -8.46 21.74
CA ALA A 184 7.35 -9.00 23.05
C ALA A 184 8.24 -8.40 24.16
N LYS A 185 9.56 -8.38 23.96
CA LYS A 185 10.50 -7.76 24.88
C LYS A 185 10.21 -6.28 25.14
N HIS A 186 9.85 -5.52 24.10
CA HIS A 186 9.52 -4.08 24.23
C HIS A 186 8.31 -3.86 25.16
N PHE A 187 7.34 -4.76 25.14
CA PHE A 187 6.17 -4.71 26.02
C PHE A 187 6.37 -5.45 27.37
N ASN A 188 7.56 -6.01 27.63
CA ASN A 188 7.85 -6.87 28.77
C ASN A 188 6.92 -8.09 28.82
N LEU A 189 6.78 -8.78 27.71
CA LEU A 189 6.01 -10.01 27.53
C LEU A 189 6.91 -11.16 27.11
N GLU A 190 6.52 -12.37 27.50
CA GLU A 190 7.07 -13.60 26.92
C GLU A 190 6.39 -13.92 25.59
N VAL A 191 7.12 -14.55 24.68
CA VAL A 191 6.54 -15.06 23.42
C VAL A 191 5.85 -16.40 23.72
N ALA A 192 4.60 -16.52 23.29
CA ALA A 192 3.91 -17.79 23.34
C ALA A 192 4.51 -18.79 22.31
N PRO A 193 4.54 -20.09 22.65
CA PRO A 193 4.96 -21.12 21.70
C PRO A 193 4.00 -21.26 20.50
#